data_b9ef48ae5db2612942f0c702849f4102
#
_entry.id   b9ef48ae5db2612942f0c702849f4102
#
_cell.length_a   1.000
_cell.length_b   1.000
_cell.length_c   1.000
_cell.angle_alpha   90.00
_cell.angle_beta   90.00
_cell.angle_gamma   90.00
#
_symmetry.space_group_name_H-M   'P 1'
#
loop_
_entity.id
_entity.type
_entity.pdbx_description
1 polymer ?
#
loop_
_entity_poly.entity_id
_entity_poly.type
_entity_poly.pdbx_seq_one_letter_code
_entity_poly.pdbx_strand_id
1 'polypeptide(L)'
;MVSSVKYLTFKSRRRTYRKSRRPLPILPILVSIPVVLILLELLTRIVVGVTGKSAELAAYEGAPTIVTDYCLKFLGENRQPYDGLSDRGRLNVQRHQSVGYGLVGNQKSNSWRINEQGFRDDNPVPLIKPKNEIRIFLLGGSTAFGQWNKNNQATVASLLEARLNERVAQQKRSPQKYRPATLPYFKSELDKVVKLPLRMREGQYRVINAAVPGYASGNQLAQLALQILPYQPDAIVILDGYTDLILPSNKAQTDIPHTEVFLNNAPGHFWIYLTEQLKQAVTSTYLVKAAQYWLLRPQPSASQMSLVATEEAGSLEQHLTADSAELKRRVGRYQDYQKQIVTLTKGAGIPLIVGLQPEITGRDTSKLSPKEQAILKELGSTYTQRVKSGYAELLQANQKLQAAFPKNVKTLNFYKLDDEFPKEAFSDAIHLSKEGNAALAERFYRVMSGLPKLQVLPPKPVK
;
A
#
# COMPACT_ATOMS: atom_id res chain seq x y z
N MET A 1 72.55 9.13 -82.92
CA MET A 1 73.29 8.96 -81.66
C MET A 1 72.77 9.97 -80.66
N VAL A 2 71.91 9.54 -79.77
CA VAL A 2 71.54 10.37 -78.61
C VAL A 2 71.43 9.44 -77.46
N SER A 3 72.29 9.66 -76.45
CA SER A 3 72.47 8.88 -75.20
C SER A 3 71.32 9.17 -74.23
N SER A 4 70.68 8.13 -73.71
CA SER A 4 69.64 8.22 -72.72
C SER A 4 70.28 8.17 -71.33
N VAL A 5 70.11 9.21 -70.52
CA VAL A 5 70.52 9.27 -69.11
C VAL A 5 69.35 8.82 -68.24
N LYS A 6 69.54 7.71 -67.52
CA LYS A 6 68.55 7.22 -66.50
C LYS A 6 68.81 7.92 -65.18
N TYR A 7 67.82 8.68 -64.73
CA TYR A 7 67.84 9.20 -63.37
C TYR A 7 67.35 8.12 -62.37
N LEU A 8 68.19 7.76 -61.39
CA LEU A 8 67.89 6.93 -60.26
C LEU A 8 67.22 7.77 -59.20
N THR A 9 65.91 7.56 -58.99
CA THR A 9 65.15 8.16 -57.86
C THR A 9 65.34 7.32 -56.64
N PHE A 10 65.99 7.82 -55.59
CA PHE A 10 66.06 7.25 -54.26
C PHE A 10 64.76 7.52 -53.53
N LYS A 11 63.91 6.47 -53.29
CA LYS A 11 62.75 6.50 -52.36
C LYS A 11 63.25 6.41 -50.95
N SER A 12 63.24 7.53 -50.22
CA SER A 12 63.46 7.60 -48.80
C SER A 12 62.30 6.84 -48.08
N ARG A 13 62.55 5.67 -47.50
CA ARG A 13 61.65 4.97 -46.60
C ARG A 13 61.63 5.70 -45.26
N ARG A 14 60.63 6.60 -45.02
CA ARG A 14 60.34 7.07 -43.70
C ARG A 14 59.84 5.87 -42.85
N ARG A 15 60.68 5.36 -41.95
CA ARG A 15 60.27 4.44 -40.87
C ARG A 15 59.37 5.20 -39.89
N THR A 16 58.05 5.04 -40.02
CA THR A 16 57.11 5.45 -38.98
C THR A 16 57.30 4.55 -37.79
N TYR A 17 57.88 5.06 -36.71
CA TYR A 17 57.93 4.41 -35.42
C TYR A 17 56.50 4.37 -34.88
N ARG A 18 55.79 3.24 -35.09
CA ARG A 18 54.54 2.94 -34.42
C ARG A 18 54.95 2.70 -32.98
N LYS A 19 54.73 3.68 -32.06
CA LYS A 19 54.80 3.46 -30.60
C LYS A 19 53.86 2.31 -30.27
N SER A 20 54.40 1.15 -29.97
CA SER A 20 53.61 0.02 -29.45
C SER A 20 52.97 0.48 -28.13
N ARG A 21 51.66 0.63 -28.10
CA ARG A 21 50.94 0.86 -26.85
C ARG A 21 51.21 -0.39 -26.03
N ARG A 22 51.97 -0.25 -24.93
CA ARG A 22 52.16 -1.33 -23.96
C ARG A 22 50.77 -1.76 -23.53
N PRO A 23 50.40 -3.05 -23.58
CA PRO A 23 49.13 -3.51 -23.05
C PRO A 23 49.07 -3.09 -21.59
N LEU A 24 47.93 -2.46 -21.20
CA LEU A 24 47.69 -2.12 -19.81
C LEU A 24 47.80 -3.40 -18.98
N PRO A 25 48.48 -3.39 -17.82
CA PRO A 25 48.64 -4.57 -16.99
C PRO A 25 47.30 -4.89 -16.34
N ILE A 26 46.48 -5.66 -17.04
CA ILE A 26 45.09 -6.01 -16.65
C ILE A 26 45.08 -6.75 -15.29
N LEU A 27 46.03 -7.65 -15.07
CA LEU A 27 46.07 -8.47 -13.84
C LEU A 27 46.31 -7.63 -12.58
N PRO A 28 47.31 -6.73 -12.46
CA PRO A 28 47.45 -5.89 -11.28
C PRO A 28 46.29 -4.91 -11.11
N ILE A 29 45.61 -4.45 -12.16
CA ILE A 29 44.41 -3.62 -12.07
C ILE A 29 43.26 -4.45 -11.46
N LEU A 30 43.05 -5.67 -11.93
CA LEU A 30 42.02 -6.57 -11.39
C LEU A 30 42.23 -6.92 -9.91
N VAL A 31 43.48 -7.03 -9.46
CA VAL A 31 43.82 -7.30 -8.06
C VAL A 31 43.76 -6.02 -7.21
N SER A 32 44.14 -4.87 -7.74
CA SER A 32 44.15 -3.62 -6.98
C SER A 32 42.76 -3.12 -6.63
N ILE A 33 41.76 -3.31 -7.48
CA ILE A 33 40.38 -2.87 -7.24
C ILE A 33 39.79 -3.48 -5.95
N PRO A 34 39.78 -4.80 -5.75
CA PRO A 34 39.30 -5.40 -4.48
C PRO A 34 40.09 -4.91 -3.25
N VAL A 35 41.41 -4.78 -3.36
CA VAL A 35 42.26 -4.30 -2.25
C VAL A 35 41.89 -2.87 -1.86
N VAL A 36 41.73 -1.99 -2.83
CA VAL A 36 41.30 -0.59 -2.58
C VAL A 36 39.90 -0.56 -1.95
N LEU A 37 38.94 -1.36 -2.45
CA LEU A 37 37.60 -1.43 -1.89
C LEU A 37 37.61 -1.91 -0.42
N ILE A 38 38.42 -2.92 -0.08
CA ILE A 38 38.59 -3.39 1.30
C ILE A 38 39.19 -2.29 2.19
N LEU A 39 40.22 -1.59 1.72
CA LEU A 39 40.81 -0.47 2.47
C LEU A 39 39.80 0.66 2.71
N LEU A 40 39.02 1.02 1.70
CA LEU A 40 37.96 2.00 1.80
C LEU A 40 36.85 1.55 2.78
N GLU A 41 36.47 0.29 2.74
CA GLU A 41 35.50 -0.28 3.70
C GLU A 41 36.01 -0.17 5.15
N LEU A 42 37.29 -0.55 5.40
CA LEU A 42 37.88 -0.45 6.72
C LEU A 42 37.98 1.02 7.19
N LEU A 43 38.39 1.92 6.31
CA LEU A 43 38.44 3.35 6.62
C LEU A 43 37.04 3.89 6.95
N THR A 44 36.03 3.53 6.15
CA THR A 44 34.64 3.92 6.40
C THR A 44 34.15 3.43 7.76
N ARG A 45 34.46 2.19 8.14
CA ARG A 45 34.10 1.64 9.47
C ARG A 45 34.73 2.43 10.61
N ILE A 46 35.99 2.82 10.46
CA ILE A 46 36.68 3.64 11.46
C ILE A 46 36.01 5.02 11.58
N VAL A 47 35.78 5.70 10.45
CA VAL A 47 35.14 7.03 10.43
C VAL A 47 33.73 6.97 11.05
N VAL A 48 32.92 6.00 10.64
CA VAL A 48 31.56 5.81 11.15
C VAL A 48 31.57 5.47 12.65
N GLY A 49 32.55 4.67 13.12
CA GLY A 49 32.74 4.36 14.53
C GLY A 49 33.07 5.60 15.37
N VAL A 50 34.02 6.41 14.90
CA VAL A 50 34.43 7.66 15.59
C VAL A 50 33.30 8.70 15.60
N THR A 51 32.51 8.78 14.55
CA THR A 51 31.38 9.75 14.48
C THR A 51 30.12 9.31 15.25
N GLY A 52 30.11 8.12 15.84
CA GLY A 52 28.96 7.58 16.57
C GLY A 52 27.76 7.18 15.67
N LYS A 53 27.94 7.15 14.35
CA LYS A 53 26.88 6.86 13.37
C LYS A 53 26.73 5.38 13.01
N SER A 54 27.45 4.51 13.72
CA SER A 54 27.48 3.06 13.40
C SER A 54 26.11 2.40 13.45
N ALA A 55 25.29 2.68 14.47
CA ALA A 55 23.96 2.09 14.60
C ALA A 55 22.99 2.57 13.51
N GLU A 56 23.07 3.88 13.19
CA GLU A 56 22.22 4.48 12.14
C GLU A 56 22.54 3.90 10.76
N LEU A 57 23.83 3.78 10.44
CA LEU A 57 24.28 3.25 9.16
C LEU A 57 24.09 1.73 9.06
N ALA A 58 24.26 1.00 10.16
CA ALA A 58 23.97 -0.43 10.22
C ALA A 58 22.50 -0.73 9.89
N ALA A 59 21.59 0.11 10.42
CA ALA A 59 20.14 -0.01 10.17
C ALA A 59 19.68 0.49 8.79
N TYR A 60 20.55 1.17 8.04
CA TYR A 60 20.22 1.67 6.71
C TYR A 60 20.29 0.57 5.64
N GLU A 61 19.24 0.40 4.85
CA GLU A 61 19.09 -0.65 3.85
C GLU A 61 18.97 -0.12 2.41
N GLY A 62 19.59 1.02 2.13
CA GLY A 62 19.67 1.59 0.78
C GLY A 62 18.48 2.45 0.38
N ALA A 63 17.53 2.66 1.30
CA ALA A 63 16.36 3.51 1.12
C ALA A 63 16.05 4.28 2.41
N PRO A 64 15.25 5.37 2.36
CA PRO A 64 14.77 6.03 3.57
C PRO A 64 14.09 5.05 4.53
N THR A 65 14.29 5.22 5.84
CA THR A 65 13.78 4.30 6.87
C THR A 65 12.27 4.05 6.74
N ILE A 66 11.49 5.07 6.38
CA ILE A 66 10.05 4.93 6.18
C ILE A 66 9.73 3.95 5.05
N VAL A 67 10.51 3.91 3.98
CA VAL A 67 10.32 2.99 2.86
C VAL A 67 10.64 1.57 3.30
N THR A 68 11.77 1.38 3.97
CA THR A 68 12.18 0.07 4.51
C THR A 68 11.17 -0.47 5.53
N ASP A 69 10.62 0.39 6.38
CA ASP A 69 9.60 0.00 7.36
C ASP A 69 8.35 -0.59 6.70
N TYR A 70 7.98 -0.12 5.52
CA TYR A 70 6.76 -0.55 4.81
C TYR A 70 7.00 -1.57 3.70
N CYS A 71 8.25 -1.85 3.32
CA CYS A 71 8.55 -2.95 2.42
C CYS A 71 8.16 -4.29 3.05
N LEU A 72 7.44 -5.12 2.29
CA LEU A 72 7.10 -6.48 2.70
C LEU A 72 8.34 -7.36 2.69
N LYS A 73 8.47 -8.19 3.72
CA LYS A 73 9.45 -9.27 3.80
C LYS A 73 8.71 -10.60 3.90
N PHE A 74 8.78 -11.38 2.84
CA PHE A 74 8.09 -12.66 2.78
C PHE A 74 8.88 -13.73 3.54
N LEU A 75 8.22 -14.35 4.52
CA LEU A 75 8.78 -15.42 5.34
C LEU A 75 8.11 -16.75 5.01
N GLY A 76 8.94 -17.79 4.89
CA GLY A 76 8.51 -19.19 4.82
C GLY A 76 7.98 -19.69 6.18
N GLU A 77 7.56 -20.96 6.22
CA GLU A 77 7.03 -21.59 7.44
C GLU A 77 8.06 -21.64 8.58
N ASN A 78 9.36 -21.76 8.25
CA ASN A 78 10.47 -21.70 9.20
C ASN A 78 10.86 -20.28 9.64
N ARG A 79 10.10 -19.25 9.25
CA ARG A 79 10.38 -17.83 9.46
C ARG A 79 11.69 -17.32 8.80
N GLN A 80 12.26 -18.08 7.89
CA GLN A 80 13.36 -17.62 7.05
C GLN A 80 12.82 -16.89 5.82
N PRO A 81 13.54 -15.91 5.25
CA PRO A 81 13.15 -15.29 3.99
C PRO A 81 12.98 -16.32 2.88
N TYR A 82 12.04 -16.08 1.97
CA TYR A 82 11.94 -16.88 0.75
C TYR A 82 13.15 -16.63 -0.15
N ASP A 83 13.69 -17.72 -0.70
CA ASP A 83 14.78 -17.63 -1.67
C ASP A 83 14.36 -16.81 -2.90
N GLY A 84 15.24 -15.89 -3.32
CA GLY A 84 15.01 -15.06 -4.49
C GLY A 84 14.08 -13.85 -4.27
N LEU A 85 13.52 -13.67 -3.07
CA LEU A 85 12.83 -12.45 -2.69
C LEU A 85 13.73 -11.52 -1.87
N SER A 86 13.39 -10.22 -1.85
CA SER A 86 14.14 -9.24 -1.10
C SER A 86 14.06 -9.48 0.40
N ASP A 87 15.19 -9.39 1.09
CA ASP A 87 15.30 -9.48 2.54
C ASP A 87 15.32 -8.11 3.24
N ARG A 88 15.13 -7.02 2.50
CA ARG A 88 15.34 -5.64 2.98
C ARG A 88 14.14 -5.04 3.71
N GLY A 89 12.97 -5.60 3.55
CA GLY A 89 11.76 -5.10 4.20
C GLY A 89 11.74 -5.42 5.69
N ARG A 90 10.94 -4.65 6.44
CA ARG A 90 10.70 -4.85 7.88
C ARG A 90 9.29 -5.33 8.19
N LEU A 91 8.35 -5.17 7.26
CA LEU A 91 6.97 -5.61 7.43
C LEU A 91 6.87 -7.08 7.04
N ASN A 92 7.01 -7.97 8.03
CA ASN A 92 7.02 -9.40 7.81
C ASN A 92 5.62 -9.92 7.45
N VAL A 93 5.57 -10.69 6.38
CA VAL A 93 4.38 -11.42 5.94
C VAL A 93 4.70 -12.90 5.80
N GLN A 94 3.70 -13.75 6.03
CA GLN A 94 3.81 -15.18 5.91
C GLN A 94 2.76 -15.71 4.94
N ARG A 95 3.10 -16.74 4.18
CA ARG A 95 2.18 -17.38 3.24
C ARG A 95 0.99 -18.01 3.97
N HIS A 96 -0.20 -17.78 3.42
CA HIS A 96 -1.44 -18.45 3.78
C HIS A 96 -2.09 -19.03 2.53
N GLN A 97 -2.28 -20.34 2.46
CA GLN A 97 -2.76 -21.04 1.25
C GLN A 97 -4.05 -20.46 0.67
N SER A 98 -4.97 -20.03 1.55
CA SER A 98 -6.30 -19.57 1.11
C SER A 98 -6.41 -18.06 0.88
N VAL A 99 -5.51 -17.26 1.49
CA VAL A 99 -5.57 -15.78 1.43
C VAL A 99 -4.41 -15.20 0.62
N GLY A 100 -3.41 -16.02 0.32
CA GLY A 100 -2.14 -15.66 -0.29
C GLY A 100 -1.06 -15.45 0.75
N TYR A 101 -1.11 -14.39 1.50
CA TYR A 101 -0.22 -14.11 2.63
C TYR A 101 -0.94 -13.27 3.69
N GLY A 102 -0.38 -13.21 4.88
CA GLY A 102 -0.87 -12.38 5.97
C GLY A 102 0.26 -11.77 6.77
N LEU A 103 -0.01 -10.68 7.47
CA LEU A 103 0.97 -10.04 8.35
C LEU A 103 1.29 -10.98 9.52
N VAL A 104 2.58 -11.13 9.82
CA VAL A 104 3.02 -11.84 11.02
C VAL A 104 2.65 -11.03 12.25
N GLY A 105 2.07 -11.68 13.25
CA GLY A 105 1.69 -11.02 14.49
C GLY A 105 2.89 -10.60 15.35
N ASN A 106 2.64 -9.68 16.30
CA ASN A 106 3.61 -9.20 17.31
C ASN A 106 4.86 -8.55 16.71
N GLN A 107 4.71 -7.71 15.69
CA GLN A 107 5.82 -6.95 15.12
C GLN A 107 5.57 -5.44 15.23
N LYS A 108 6.67 -4.68 15.27
CA LYS A 108 6.64 -3.22 15.36
C LYS A 108 7.82 -2.59 14.64
N SER A 109 7.61 -1.38 14.14
CA SER A 109 8.65 -0.47 13.68
C SER A 109 8.46 0.90 14.34
N ASN A 110 9.21 1.89 13.87
CA ASN A 110 8.98 3.28 14.26
C ASN A 110 7.67 3.84 13.67
N SER A 111 7.12 3.21 12.63
CA SER A 111 6.01 3.71 11.83
C SER A 111 4.69 2.96 12.05
N TRP A 112 4.75 1.75 12.58
CA TRP A 112 3.56 0.91 12.78
C TRP A 112 3.75 -0.12 13.88
N ARG A 113 2.62 -0.60 14.38
CA ARG A 113 2.52 -1.76 15.27
C ARG A 113 1.47 -2.72 14.72
N ILE A 114 1.82 -4.00 14.66
CA ILE A 114 0.95 -5.12 14.30
C ILE A 114 0.73 -5.95 15.57
N ASN A 115 -0.53 -6.17 15.92
CA ASN A 115 -0.89 -6.95 17.11
C ASN A 115 -0.64 -8.46 16.92
N GLU A 116 -0.96 -9.24 17.91
CA GLU A 116 -0.74 -10.71 17.87
C GLU A 116 -1.56 -11.42 16.80
N GLN A 117 -2.70 -10.85 16.37
CA GLN A 117 -3.56 -11.41 15.33
C GLN A 117 -3.14 -11.01 13.92
N GLY A 118 -2.10 -10.20 13.75
CA GLY A 118 -1.65 -9.71 12.45
C GLY A 118 -2.43 -8.48 11.94
N PHE A 119 -3.18 -7.79 12.79
CA PHE A 119 -3.84 -6.53 12.42
C PHE A 119 -2.97 -5.33 12.78
N ARG A 120 -3.04 -4.26 11.98
CA ARG A 120 -2.41 -2.99 12.32
C ARG A 120 -3.19 -2.28 13.43
N ASP A 121 -2.94 -2.70 14.65
CA ASP A 121 -3.63 -2.25 15.86
C ASP A 121 -2.63 -2.25 17.02
N ASP A 122 -2.80 -1.34 17.97
CA ASP A 122 -1.94 -1.27 19.17
C ASP A 122 -2.34 -2.31 20.22
N ASN A 123 -3.56 -2.82 20.17
CA ASN A 123 -4.14 -3.73 21.14
C ASN A 123 -4.54 -5.06 20.49
N PRO A 124 -4.49 -6.18 21.23
CA PRO A 124 -5.00 -7.46 20.75
C PRO A 124 -6.52 -7.42 20.54
N VAL A 125 -7.00 -8.28 19.64
CA VAL A 125 -8.44 -8.43 19.34
C VAL A 125 -8.88 -9.83 19.78
N PRO A 126 -9.51 -9.98 20.97
CA PRO A 126 -9.97 -11.29 21.41
C PRO A 126 -11.11 -11.80 20.53
N LEU A 127 -11.17 -13.12 20.27
CA LEU A 127 -12.28 -13.73 19.52
C LEU A 127 -13.62 -13.48 20.21
N ILE A 128 -13.68 -13.69 21.53
CA ILE A 128 -14.87 -13.37 22.32
C ILE A 128 -14.94 -11.84 22.46
N LYS A 129 -15.97 -11.27 21.85
CA LYS A 129 -16.17 -9.83 21.86
C LYS A 129 -16.51 -9.35 23.29
N PRO A 130 -15.78 -8.35 23.84
CA PRO A 130 -16.08 -7.76 25.12
C PRO A 130 -17.51 -7.19 25.16
N LYS A 131 -18.13 -7.25 26.33
CA LYS A 131 -19.46 -6.65 26.56
C LYS A 131 -19.39 -5.15 26.27
N ASN A 132 -20.33 -4.64 25.50
CA ASN A 132 -20.42 -3.24 25.06
C ASN A 132 -19.36 -2.80 24.01
N GLU A 133 -18.56 -3.71 23.45
CA GLU A 133 -17.74 -3.41 22.28
C GLU A 133 -18.57 -3.44 21.00
N ILE A 134 -18.43 -2.42 20.16
CA ILE A 134 -18.98 -2.35 18.81
C ILE A 134 -17.81 -2.45 17.86
N ARG A 135 -17.73 -3.59 17.17
CA ARG A 135 -16.54 -4.01 16.42
C ARG A 135 -16.71 -3.79 14.93
N ILE A 136 -15.82 -3.03 14.34
CA ILE A 136 -15.79 -2.71 12.92
C ILE A 136 -14.44 -3.16 12.36
N PHE A 137 -14.43 -3.81 11.20
CA PHE A 137 -13.18 -4.14 10.51
C PHE A 137 -13.05 -3.31 9.24
N LEU A 138 -11.87 -2.71 9.07
CA LEU A 138 -11.43 -2.07 7.83
C LEU A 138 -10.54 -3.05 7.06
N LEU A 139 -10.99 -3.45 5.86
CA LEU A 139 -10.24 -4.29 4.92
C LEU A 139 -9.80 -3.45 3.73
N GLY A 140 -8.76 -3.90 3.03
CA GLY A 140 -8.24 -3.26 1.83
C GLY A 140 -6.77 -3.54 1.60
N GLY A 141 -6.19 -2.81 0.66
CA GLY A 141 -4.77 -2.84 0.34
C GLY A 141 -3.95 -1.82 1.16
N SER A 142 -2.84 -1.36 0.59
CA SER A 142 -1.88 -0.46 1.23
C SER A 142 -2.47 0.90 1.63
N THR A 143 -3.42 1.44 0.87
CA THR A 143 -4.12 2.70 1.21
C THR A 143 -4.93 2.55 2.50
N ALA A 144 -5.70 1.48 2.62
CA ALA A 144 -6.46 1.17 3.84
C ALA A 144 -5.54 0.83 5.01
N PHE A 145 -4.45 0.10 4.74
CA PHE A 145 -3.41 -0.17 5.73
C PHE A 145 -2.84 1.12 6.32
N GLY A 146 -2.76 2.19 5.52
CA GLY A 146 -2.19 3.48 5.92
C GLY A 146 -0.69 3.54 5.70
N GLN A 147 -0.23 3.05 4.53
CA GLN A 147 1.19 3.09 4.14
C GLN A 147 1.72 4.51 4.20
N TRP A 148 2.98 4.70 4.56
CA TRP A 148 3.70 5.96 4.80
C TRP A 148 3.24 6.76 6.02
N ASN A 149 2.26 6.31 6.79
CA ASN A 149 1.86 7.00 8.02
C ASN A 149 2.89 6.73 9.13
N LYS A 150 3.19 7.75 9.91
CA LYS A 150 4.23 7.70 10.95
C LYS A 150 3.86 6.89 12.19
N ASN A 151 2.58 6.50 12.34
CA ASN A 151 2.07 5.70 13.46
C ASN A 151 0.67 5.15 13.13
N ASN A 152 0.14 4.28 13.99
CA ASN A 152 -1.20 3.71 13.84
C ASN A 152 -2.31 4.77 13.95
N GLN A 153 -2.13 5.79 14.78
CA GLN A 153 -3.12 6.85 15.04
C GLN A 153 -3.35 7.76 13.83
N ALA A 154 -2.48 7.72 12.82
CA ALA A 154 -2.66 8.47 11.57
C ALA A 154 -3.45 7.71 10.48
N THR A 155 -3.84 6.46 10.74
CA THR A 155 -4.58 5.63 9.77
C THR A 155 -6.07 5.96 9.73
N VAL A 156 -6.73 5.64 8.62
CA VAL A 156 -8.20 5.78 8.48
C VAL A 156 -8.94 5.05 9.60
N ALA A 157 -8.51 3.84 9.96
CA ALA A 157 -9.14 3.05 11.02
C ALA A 157 -9.13 3.77 12.37
N SER A 158 -7.95 4.21 12.84
CA SER A 158 -7.83 4.89 14.13
C SER A 158 -8.55 6.24 14.17
N LEU A 159 -8.50 6.99 13.07
CA LEU A 159 -9.21 8.27 12.96
C LEU A 159 -10.73 8.08 12.94
N LEU A 160 -11.23 7.04 12.27
CA LEU A 160 -12.64 6.67 12.28
C LEU A 160 -13.10 6.21 13.68
N GLU A 161 -12.30 5.39 14.36
CA GLU A 161 -12.55 4.96 15.73
C GLU A 161 -12.69 6.15 16.69
N ALA A 162 -11.72 7.07 16.64
CA ALA A 162 -11.75 8.27 17.46
C ALA A 162 -13.00 9.11 17.19
N ARG A 163 -13.38 9.26 15.93
CA ARG A 163 -14.55 10.05 15.51
C ARG A 163 -15.89 9.42 15.96
N LEU A 164 -16.00 8.08 15.90
CA LEU A 164 -17.19 7.35 16.39
C LEU A 164 -17.31 7.45 17.91
N ASN A 165 -16.22 7.25 18.66
CA ASN A 165 -16.21 7.37 20.11
C ASN A 165 -16.47 8.80 20.57
N GLU A 166 -15.95 9.80 19.86
CA GLU A 166 -16.28 11.22 20.11
C GLU A 166 -17.78 11.48 19.97
N ARG A 167 -18.44 10.91 18.94
CA ARG A 167 -19.90 11.04 18.75
C ARG A 167 -20.67 10.48 19.94
N VAL A 168 -20.28 9.30 20.45
CA VAL A 168 -20.91 8.69 21.64
C VAL A 168 -20.70 9.56 22.87
N ALA A 169 -19.51 10.11 23.05
CA ALA A 169 -19.24 11.04 24.14
C ALA A 169 -20.05 12.33 24.04
N GLN A 170 -20.22 12.91 22.84
CA GLN A 170 -21.07 14.07 22.61
C GLN A 170 -22.55 13.78 22.94
N GLN A 171 -23.07 12.61 22.58
CA GLN A 171 -24.43 12.20 22.91
C GLN A 171 -24.67 12.12 24.41
N LYS A 172 -23.70 11.63 25.17
CA LYS A 172 -23.77 11.58 26.65
C LYS A 172 -23.73 12.97 27.29
N ARG A 173 -22.88 13.86 26.76
CA ARG A 173 -22.75 15.23 27.28
C ARG A 173 -23.93 16.16 26.94
N SER A 174 -24.59 15.93 25.81
CA SER A 174 -25.66 16.80 25.32
C SER A 174 -26.80 15.96 24.72
N PRO A 175 -27.52 15.15 25.55
CA PRO A 175 -28.53 14.22 25.06
C PRO A 175 -29.71 14.90 24.35
N GLN A 176 -30.01 16.14 24.72
CA GLN A 176 -31.11 16.94 24.14
C GLN A 176 -30.87 17.32 22.66
N LYS A 177 -29.64 17.26 22.16
CA LYS A 177 -29.30 17.54 20.76
C LYS A 177 -29.56 16.36 19.83
N TYR A 178 -30.02 15.24 20.37
CA TYR A 178 -30.23 14.01 19.65
C TYR A 178 -31.62 13.46 19.90
N ARG A 179 -32.14 12.70 18.93
CA ARG A 179 -33.44 12.06 19.03
C ARG A 179 -33.50 11.17 20.29
N PRO A 180 -34.51 11.33 21.16
CA PRO A 180 -34.65 10.47 22.32
C PRO A 180 -35.00 9.02 21.92
N ALA A 181 -34.66 8.06 22.77
CA ALA A 181 -35.00 6.66 22.54
C ALA A 181 -36.51 6.42 22.59
N THR A 182 -37.20 7.11 23.47
CA THR A 182 -38.68 7.11 23.55
C THR A 182 -39.19 8.39 22.92
N LEU A 183 -40.07 8.25 21.93
CA LEU A 183 -40.64 9.39 21.23
C LEU A 183 -41.79 10.01 22.06
N PRO A 184 -41.93 11.36 22.04
CA PRO A 184 -43.06 12.03 22.68
C PRO A 184 -44.40 11.61 22.07
N TYR A 185 -45.42 11.59 22.88
CA TYR A 185 -46.79 11.23 22.47
C TYR A 185 -47.45 12.40 21.66
N PHE A 186 -47.21 13.65 22.09
CA PHE A 186 -47.79 14.80 21.42
C PHE A 186 -47.14 15.15 20.10
N LYS A 187 -47.95 15.30 19.06
CA LYS A 187 -47.48 15.55 17.67
C LYS A 187 -46.57 16.76 17.57
N SER A 188 -46.89 17.86 18.27
CA SER A 188 -46.09 19.09 18.26
C SER A 188 -44.67 18.91 18.81
N GLU A 189 -44.49 18.01 19.76
CA GLU A 189 -43.17 17.65 20.32
C GLU A 189 -42.47 16.58 19.45
N LEU A 190 -43.24 15.62 18.94
CA LEU A 190 -42.76 14.60 18.03
C LEU A 190 -42.12 15.24 16.76
N ASP A 191 -42.79 16.20 16.16
CA ASP A 191 -42.32 16.89 14.96
C ASP A 191 -40.96 17.64 15.20
N LYS A 192 -40.72 18.08 16.44
CA LYS A 192 -39.45 18.72 16.82
C LYS A 192 -38.33 17.66 16.97
N VAL A 193 -38.58 16.57 17.71
CA VAL A 193 -37.54 15.58 18.02
C VAL A 193 -37.21 14.67 16.84
N VAL A 194 -38.14 14.44 15.90
CA VAL A 194 -37.89 13.65 14.69
C VAL A 194 -36.87 14.34 13.77
N LYS A 195 -36.76 15.64 13.82
CA LYS A 195 -35.74 16.42 13.06
C LYS A 195 -34.34 16.28 13.64
N LEU A 196 -34.21 15.85 14.90
CA LEU A 196 -32.90 15.67 15.54
C LEU A 196 -32.17 14.44 14.97
N PRO A 197 -30.82 14.48 14.94
CA PRO A 197 -30.02 13.35 14.52
C PRO A 197 -30.30 12.11 15.40
N LEU A 198 -30.33 10.94 14.79
CA LEU A 198 -30.46 9.67 15.53
C LEU A 198 -29.26 9.46 16.48
N ARG A 199 -29.53 8.84 17.62
CA ARG A 199 -28.47 8.41 18.55
C ARG A 199 -27.79 7.17 18.01
N MET A 200 -26.48 7.14 18.09
CA MET A 200 -25.72 5.92 17.90
C MET A 200 -25.81 5.03 19.15
N ARG A 201 -25.73 3.72 18.95
CA ARG A 201 -25.64 2.76 20.06
C ARG A 201 -24.52 3.14 21.01
N GLU A 202 -24.80 3.07 22.28
CA GLU A 202 -23.78 3.26 23.32
C GLU A 202 -22.86 2.05 23.39
N GLY A 203 -21.60 2.31 23.61
CA GLY A 203 -20.55 1.29 23.69
C GLY A 203 -19.19 1.88 23.31
N GLN A 204 -18.18 1.03 23.39
CA GLN A 204 -16.83 1.34 22.91
C GLN A 204 -16.74 0.90 21.44
N TYR A 205 -16.70 1.85 20.54
CA TYR A 205 -16.41 1.57 19.12
C TYR A 205 -14.94 1.23 18.96
N ARG A 206 -14.70 0.14 18.26
CA ARG A 206 -13.35 -0.30 17.90
C ARG A 206 -13.31 -0.56 16.41
N VAL A 207 -12.36 0.11 15.71
CA VAL A 207 -12.14 -0.03 14.27
C VAL A 207 -10.80 -0.72 14.04
N ILE A 208 -10.84 -2.01 13.77
CA ILE A 208 -9.67 -2.86 13.57
C ILE A 208 -9.19 -2.72 12.14
N ASN A 209 -7.93 -2.31 11.96
CA ASN A 209 -7.31 -2.24 10.66
C ASN A 209 -6.77 -3.63 10.26
N ALA A 210 -7.57 -4.37 9.50
CA ALA A 210 -7.24 -5.68 8.96
C ALA A 210 -6.72 -5.61 7.52
N ALA A 211 -6.49 -4.42 6.98
CA ALA A 211 -5.93 -4.24 5.64
C ALA A 211 -4.49 -4.78 5.56
N VAL A 212 -4.12 -5.31 4.40
CA VAL A 212 -2.79 -5.85 4.14
C VAL A 212 -2.26 -5.24 2.83
N PRO A 213 -1.06 -4.65 2.83
CA PRO A 213 -0.49 -4.09 1.61
C PRO A 213 -0.44 -5.13 0.48
N GLY A 214 -0.84 -4.73 -0.74
CA GLY A 214 -0.90 -5.60 -1.91
C GLY A 214 -2.19 -6.41 -2.07
N TYR A 215 -3.12 -6.40 -1.12
CA TYR A 215 -4.40 -7.11 -1.25
C TYR A 215 -5.29 -6.50 -2.33
N ALA A 216 -5.88 -7.39 -3.14
CA ALA A 216 -7.01 -7.13 -4.03
C ALA A 216 -8.32 -7.69 -3.44
N SER A 217 -9.43 -7.47 -4.12
CA SER A 217 -10.77 -7.88 -3.65
C SER A 217 -10.91 -9.36 -3.32
N GLY A 218 -10.22 -10.26 -4.03
CA GLY A 218 -10.26 -11.70 -3.72
C GLY A 218 -9.53 -12.08 -2.43
N ASN A 219 -8.42 -11.43 -2.11
CA ASN A 219 -7.76 -11.61 -0.82
C ASN A 219 -8.68 -11.18 0.33
N GLN A 220 -9.38 -10.05 0.15
CA GLN A 220 -10.33 -9.53 1.13
C GLN A 220 -11.54 -10.44 1.33
N LEU A 221 -12.06 -11.05 0.25
CA LEU A 221 -13.11 -12.06 0.33
C LEU A 221 -12.67 -13.25 1.17
N ALA A 222 -11.50 -13.81 0.89
CA ALA A 222 -10.95 -14.94 1.63
C ALA A 222 -10.66 -14.56 3.08
N GLN A 223 -10.08 -13.39 3.33
CA GLN A 223 -9.80 -12.87 4.66
C GLN A 223 -11.10 -12.67 5.46
N LEU A 224 -12.14 -12.09 4.85
CA LEU A 224 -13.45 -11.92 5.49
C LEU A 224 -14.03 -13.26 5.90
N ALA A 225 -14.09 -14.21 4.97
CA ALA A 225 -14.71 -15.51 5.18
C ALA A 225 -13.99 -16.36 6.24
N LEU A 226 -12.65 -16.37 6.21
CA LEU A 226 -11.85 -17.33 6.98
C LEU A 226 -11.26 -16.73 8.27
N GLN A 227 -11.05 -15.42 8.32
CA GLN A 227 -10.35 -14.79 9.42
C GLN A 227 -11.19 -13.77 10.18
N ILE A 228 -12.06 -12.99 9.52
CA ILE A 228 -12.74 -11.85 10.15
C ILE A 228 -14.08 -12.21 10.75
N LEU A 229 -14.91 -13.02 10.07
CA LEU A 229 -16.25 -13.38 10.57
C LEU A 229 -16.25 -14.00 11.99
N PRO A 230 -15.27 -14.84 12.38
CA PRO A 230 -15.19 -15.37 13.74
C PRO A 230 -15.11 -14.29 14.84
N TYR A 231 -14.62 -13.10 14.53
CA TYR A 231 -14.55 -11.98 15.48
C TYR A 231 -15.88 -11.24 15.68
N GLN A 232 -16.98 -11.69 15.08
CA GLN A 232 -18.34 -11.15 15.24
C GLN A 232 -18.42 -9.64 14.94
N PRO A 233 -18.05 -9.16 13.74
CA PRO A 233 -18.12 -7.75 13.40
C PRO A 233 -19.55 -7.19 13.43
N ASP A 234 -19.68 -5.95 13.88
CA ASP A 234 -20.94 -5.19 13.80
C ASP A 234 -21.08 -4.46 12.46
N ALA A 235 -19.96 -4.16 11.79
CA ALA A 235 -19.91 -3.62 10.44
C ALA A 235 -18.57 -3.96 9.75
N ILE A 236 -18.58 -4.00 8.43
CA ILE A 236 -17.37 -4.13 7.59
C ILE A 236 -17.26 -2.89 6.72
N VAL A 237 -16.04 -2.38 6.62
CA VAL A 237 -15.63 -1.31 5.72
C VAL A 237 -14.55 -1.84 4.79
N ILE A 238 -14.69 -1.62 3.50
CA ILE A 238 -13.68 -1.92 2.50
C ILE A 238 -13.21 -0.61 1.87
N LEU A 239 -11.92 -0.46 1.70
CA LEU A 239 -11.30 0.64 0.95
C LEU A 239 -10.34 0.05 -0.07
N ASP A 240 -10.76 0.01 -1.35
CA ASP A 240 -10.11 -0.80 -2.37
C ASP A 240 -10.41 -0.33 -3.80
N GLY A 241 -9.89 -1.07 -4.78
CA GLY A 241 -10.14 -0.98 -6.21
C GLY A 241 -8.89 -0.83 -7.06
N TYR A 242 -7.88 -0.10 -6.60
CA TYR A 242 -6.67 0.14 -7.40
C TYR A 242 -5.86 -1.13 -7.66
N THR A 243 -5.68 -1.98 -6.64
CA THR A 243 -4.94 -3.23 -6.78
C THR A 243 -5.59 -4.17 -7.79
N ASP A 244 -6.93 -4.18 -7.89
CA ASP A 244 -7.65 -4.96 -8.89
C ASP A 244 -7.39 -4.48 -10.33
N LEU A 245 -7.10 -3.19 -10.53
CA LEU A 245 -6.74 -2.64 -11.85
C LEU A 245 -5.32 -3.03 -12.27
N ILE A 246 -4.38 -3.09 -11.34
CA ILE A 246 -2.98 -3.41 -11.66
C ILE A 246 -2.71 -4.92 -11.74
N LEU A 247 -3.51 -5.76 -11.07
CA LEU A 247 -3.37 -7.21 -11.07
C LEU A 247 -3.93 -7.80 -12.38
N PRO A 248 -3.11 -8.43 -13.25
CA PRO A 248 -3.56 -9.06 -14.48
C PRO A 248 -4.68 -10.10 -14.25
N SER A 249 -5.61 -10.25 -15.19
CA SER A 249 -6.76 -11.14 -15.02
C SER A 249 -6.38 -12.63 -14.98
N ASN A 250 -5.22 -13.00 -15.54
CA ASN A 250 -4.67 -14.35 -15.54
C ASN A 250 -3.81 -14.67 -14.30
N LYS A 251 -3.61 -13.73 -13.39
CA LYS A 251 -2.87 -13.94 -12.15
C LYS A 251 -3.82 -14.25 -11.01
N ALA A 252 -3.44 -15.23 -10.17
CA ALA A 252 -4.16 -15.50 -8.94
C ALA A 252 -3.80 -14.43 -7.87
N GLN A 253 -4.79 -14.03 -7.09
CA GLN A 253 -4.61 -13.04 -6.01
C GLN A 253 -3.89 -13.63 -4.80
N THR A 254 -3.75 -14.95 -4.77
CA THR A 254 -3.03 -15.69 -3.74
C THR A 254 -1.55 -15.90 -4.08
N ASP A 255 -1.11 -15.46 -5.25
CA ASP A 255 0.28 -15.63 -5.66
C ASP A 255 1.19 -14.68 -4.87
N ILE A 256 2.28 -15.24 -4.38
CA ILE A 256 3.39 -14.44 -3.86
C ILE A 256 4.20 -13.95 -5.06
N PRO A 257 4.74 -12.73 -5.03
CA PRO A 257 5.61 -12.23 -6.09
C PRO A 257 6.71 -13.24 -6.44
N HIS A 258 7.03 -13.37 -7.72
CA HIS A 258 8.06 -14.27 -8.26
C HIS A 258 7.82 -15.78 -8.09
N THR A 259 6.68 -16.23 -7.56
CA THR A 259 6.37 -17.65 -7.37
C THR A 259 6.43 -18.45 -8.67
N GLU A 260 6.00 -17.89 -9.80
CA GLU A 260 6.08 -18.55 -11.10
C GLU A 260 7.51 -18.86 -11.54
N VAL A 261 8.44 -17.94 -11.31
CA VAL A 261 9.86 -18.14 -11.62
C VAL A 261 10.44 -19.26 -10.73
N PHE A 262 10.09 -19.24 -9.45
CA PHE A 262 10.49 -20.27 -8.51
C PHE A 262 10.00 -21.66 -8.91
N LEU A 263 8.74 -21.80 -9.30
CA LEU A 263 8.13 -23.10 -9.61
C LEU A 263 8.45 -23.62 -11.02
N ASN A 264 8.60 -22.73 -12.01
CA ASN A 264 8.63 -23.13 -13.42
C ASN A 264 9.96 -22.85 -14.12
N ASN A 265 10.89 -22.11 -13.51
CA ASN A 265 12.15 -21.72 -14.13
C ASN A 265 13.33 -21.81 -13.14
N ALA A 266 13.75 -23.03 -12.83
CA ALA A 266 14.87 -23.26 -11.90
C ALA A 266 16.18 -22.51 -12.27
N PRO A 267 16.64 -22.44 -13.56
CA PRO A 267 17.79 -21.62 -13.92
C PRO A 267 17.57 -20.13 -13.66
N GLY A 268 16.38 -19.60 -13.96
CA GLY A 268 16.03 -18.20 -13.69
C GLY A 268 16.02 -17.91 -12.19
N HIS A 269 15.45 -18.82 -11.37
CA HIS A 269 15.46 -18.70 -9.92
C HIS A 269 16.91 -18.70 -9.36
N PHE A 270 17.78 -19.59 -9.83
CA PHE A 270 19.18 -19.62 -9.42
C PHE A 270 19.91 -18.30 -9.71
N TRP A 271 19.69 -17.71 -10.89
CA TRP A 271 20.28 -16.43 -11.23
C TRP A 271 19.73 -15.27 -10.40
N ILE A 272 18.42 -15.25 -10.10
CA ILE A 272 17.80 -14.29 -9.18
C ILE A 272 18.43 -14.43 -7.79
N TYR A 273 18.49 -15.66 -7.26
CA TYR A 273 19.14 -15.95 -5.98
C TYR A 273 20.58 -15.44 -5.93
N LEU A 274 21.40 -15.80 -6.91
CA LEU A 274 22.80 -15.41 -6.97
C LEU A 274 22.98 -13.90 -7.07
N THR A 275 22.19 -13.25 -7.91
CA THR A 275 22.26 -11.79 -8.08
C THR A 275 21.79 -11.03 -6.84
N GLU A 276 20.75 -11.49 -6.15
CA GLU A 276 20.32 -10.90 -4.88
C GLU A 276 21.35 -11.13 -3.76
N GLN A 277 21.97 -12.30 -3.66
CA GLN A 277 23.07 -12.55 -2.71
C GLN A 277 24.26 -11.61 -2.96
N LEU A 278 24.69 -11.46 -4.21
CA LEU A 278 25.77 -10.52 -4.57
C LEU A 278 25.39 -9.07 -4.27
N LYS A 279 24.19 -8.65 -4.63
CA LYS A 279 23.67 -7.32 -4.37
C LYS A 279 23.58 -7.06 -2.86
N GLN A 280 23.13 -8.02 -2.08
CA GLN A 280 23.08 -7.93 -0.62
C GLN A 280 24.49 -7.82 -0.03
N ALA A 281 25.44 -8.65 -0.46
CA ALA A 281 26.83 -8.59 0.00
C ALA A 281 27.45 -7.21 -0.26
N VAL A 282 27.26 -6.65 -1.44
CA VAL A 282 27.78 -5.31 -1.81
C VAL A 282 27.07 -4.20 -1.03
N THR A 283 25.74 -4.21 -0.99
CA THR A 283 24.95 -3.14 -0.35
C THR A 283 24.97 -3.18 1.17
N SER A 284 25.38 -4.30 1.77
CA SER A 284 25.58 -4.43 3.22
C SER A 284 26.89 -3.80 3.71
N THR A 285 27.84 -3.47 2.80
CA THR A 285 29.09 -2.83 3.17
C THR A 285 28.87 -1.41 3.69
N TYR A 286 29.65 -1.00 4.69
CA TYR A 286 29.59 0.35 5.25
C TYR A 286 29.95 1.42 4.23
N LEU A 287 30.87 1.11 3.30
CA LEU A 287 31.26 1.99 2.21
C LEU A 287 30.04 2.34 1.32
N VAL A 288 29.30 1.33 0.85
CA VAL A 288 28.13 1.53 -0.01
C VAL A 288 27.00 2.22 0.76
N LYS A 289 26.73 1.77 1.98
CA LYS A 289 25.74 2.40 2.86
C LYS A 289 26.05 3.87 3.12
N ALA A 290 27.31 4.20 3.41
CA ALA A 290 27.75 5.58 3.61
C ALA A 290 27.61 6.43 2.34
N ALA A 291 28.01 5.90 1.21
CA ALA A 291 27.85 6.58 -0.07
C ALA A 291 26.37 6.84 -0.39
N GLN A 292 25.50 5.87 -0.19
CA GLN A 292 24.06 6.03 -0.40
C GLN A 292 23.45 7.02 0.61
N TYR A 293 23.78 6.88 1.89
CA TYR A 293 23.18 7.68 2.95
C TYR A 293 23.60 9.16 2.92
N TRP A 294 24.88 9.47 2.68
CA TRP A 294 25.40 10.82 2.75
C TRP A 294 25.54 11.52 1.39
N LEU A 295 25.90 10.77 0.33
CA LEU A 295 26.17 11.35 -0.99
C LEU A 295 24.98 11.23 -1.93
N LEU A 296 24.51 10.02 -2.19
CA LEU A 296 23.48 9.76 -3.21
C LEU A 296 22.07 10.07 -2.72
N ARG A 297 21.78 9.80 -1.46
CA ARG A 297 20.48 10.02 -0.80
C ARG A 297 19.31 9.60 -1.69
N PRO A 298 19.28 8.34 -2.16
CA PRO A 298 18.29 7.90 -3.13
C PRO A 298 16.89 8.13 -2.56
N GLN A 299 16.06 8.82 -3.34
CA GLN A 299 14.65 8.98 -3.06
C GLN A 299 13.89 8.09 -4.03
N PRO A 300 13.02 7.21 -3.57
CA PRO A 300 12.19 6.42 -4.45
C PRO A 300 11.22 7.33 -5.21
N SER A 301 10.97 7.01 -6.47
CA SER A 301 9.97 7.68 -7.28
C SER A 301 8.55 7.45 -6.75
N ALA A 302 7.58 8.29 -7.11
CA ALA A 302 6.18 8.09 -6.73
C ALA A 302 5.65 6.74 -7.24
N SER A 303 6.07 6.33 -8.42
CA SER A 303 5.75 5.01 -8.99
C SER A 303 6.31 3.88 -8.13
N GLN A 304 7.59 3.94 -7.76
CA GLN A 304 8.21 2.94 -6.89
C GLN A 304 7.55 2.88 -5.50
N MET A 305 7.25 4.03 -4.89
CA MET A 305 6.56 4.08 -3.61
C MET A 305 5.19 3.41 -3.66
N SER A 306 4.44 3.60 -4.75
CA SER A 306 3.12 2.98 -4.91
C SER A 306 3.17 1.46 -5.13
N LEU A 307 4.32 0.90 -5.55
CA LEU A 307 4.52 -0.54 -5.80
C LEU A 307 5.31 -1.27 -4.71
N VAL A 308 5.81 -0.59 -3.71
CA VAL A 308 6.69 -1.18 -2.67
C VAL A 308 6.10 -2.44 -2.02
N ALA A 309 4.78 -2.55 -1.94
CA ALA A 309 4.13 -3.73 -1.37
C ALA A 309 4.19 -4.96 -2.26
N THR A 310 4.40 -4.80 -3.57
CA THR A 310 4.35 -5.91 -4.53
C THR A 310 5.72 -6.36 -5.03
N GLU A 311 6.79 -5.60 -4.74
CA GLU A 311 8.16 -5.79 -5.27
C GLU A 311 8.23 -5.97 -6.79
N GLU A 312 7.16 -5.63 -7.52
CA GLU A 312 7.14 -5.76 -8.97
C GLU A 312 8.05 -4.72 -9.62
N ALA A 313 8.91 -5.18 -10.50
CA ALA A 313 9.76 -4.31 -11.30
C ALA A 313 8.92 -3.58 -12.35
N GLY A 314 9.23 -2.31 -12.57
CA GLY A 314 8.60 -1.53 -13.64
C GLY A 314 7.90 -0.26 -13.14
N SER A 315 7.32 0.48 -14.07
CA SER A 315 6.51 1.65 -13.76
C SER A 315 5.05 1.25 -13.53
N LEU A 316 4.31 2.02 -12.73
CA LEU A 316 2.87 1.82 -12.53
C LEU A 316 2.08 1.75 -13.84
N GLU A 317 2.50 2.50 -14.84
CA GLU A 317 1.91 2.49 -16.17
C GLU A 317 1.93 1.09 -16.82
N GLN A 318 3.01 0.32 -16.62
CA GLN A 318 3.16 -1.03 -17.21
C GLN A 318 2.18 -2.05 -16.60
N HIS A 319 1.78 -1.86 -15.34
CA HIS A 319 0.81 -2.72 -14.67
C HIS A 319 -0.65 -2.41 -15.05
N LEU A 320 -0.91 -1.19 -15.54
CA LEU A 320 -2.22 -0.80 -16.05
C LEU A 320 -2.38 -1.21 -17.52
N THR A 321 -3.47 -1.86 -17.85
CA THR A 321 -3.73 -2.29 -19.23
C THR A 321 -4.23 -1.16 -20.12
N ALA A 322 -3.79 -1.18 -21.39
CA ALA A 322 -4.38 -0.39 -22.46
C ALA A 322 -5.50 -1.16 -23.20
N ASP A 323 -5.55 -2.49 -23.04
CA ASP A 323 -6.56 -3.35 -23.65
C ASP A 323 -7.88 -3.26 -22.90
N SER A 324 -8.93 -2.80 -23.58
CA SER A 324 -10.27 -2.66 -23.02
C SER A 324 -10.90 -4.00 -22.63
N ALA A 325 -10.56 -5.10 -23.31
CA ALA A 325 -11.07 -6.43 -22.98
C ALA A 325 -10.42 -6.94 -21.68
N GLU A 326 -9.12 -6.71 -21.51
CA GLU A 326 -8.42 -7.04 -20.26
C GLU A 326 -8.93 -6.18 -19.08
N LEU A 327 -9.17 -4.89 -19.31
CA LEU A 327 -9.74 -4.03 -18.29
C LEU A 327 -11.11 -4.54 -17.83
N LYS A 328 -11.98 -4.94 -18.78
CA LYS A 328 -13.29 -5.52 -18.46
C LYS A 328 -13.17 -6.83 -17.68
N ARG A 329 -12.19 -7.69 -17.99
CA ARG A 329 -11.94 -8.91 -17.21
C ARG A 329 -11.52 -8.60 -15.78
N ARG A 330 -10.59 -7.64 -15.58
CA ARG A 330 -10.14 -7.21 -14.24
C ARG A 330 -11.29 -6.64 -13.41
N VAL A 331 -12.07 -5.74 -13.99
CA VAL A 331 -13.23 -5.13 -13.30
C VAL A 331 -14.34 -6.15 -13.09
N GLY A 332 -14.57 -7.07 -14.02
CA GLY A 332 -15.51 -8.19 -13.85
C GLY A 332 -15.16 -9.07 -12.65
N ARG A 333 -13.87 -9.43 -12.53
CA ARG A 333 -13.33 -10.15 -11.36
C ARG A 333 -13.57 -9.38 -10.05
N TYR A 334 -13.24 -8.10 -10.01
CA TYR A 334 -13.54 -7.24 -8.87
C TYR A 334 -15.03 -7.26 -8.51
N GLN A 335 -15.91 -7.07 -9.50
CA GLN A 335 -17.35 -7.05 -9.28
C GLN A 335 -17.87 -8.38 -8.70
N ASP A 336 -17.37 -9.51 -9.18
CA ASP A 336 -17.79 -10.83 -8.72
C ASP A 336 -17.34 -11.11 -7.29
N TYR A 337 -16.14 -10.69 -6.90
CA TYR A 337 -15.70 -10.80 -5.51
C TYR A 337 -16.49 -9.87 -4.59
N GLN A 338 -16.77 -8.64 -5.00
CA GLN A 338 -17.60 -7.72 -4.22
C GLN A 338 -19.03 -8.27 -4.01
N LYS A 339 -19.64 -8.91 -5.01
CA LYS A 339 -20.94 -9.59 -4.85
C LYS A 339 -20.88 -10.73 -3.83
N GLN A 340 -19.80 -11.52 -3.84
CA GLN A 340 -19.62 -12.59 -2.87
C GLN A 340 -19.44 -12.03 -1.45
N ILE A 341 -18.67 -10.96 -1.27
CA ILE A 341 -18.53 -10.26 0.01
C ILE A 341 -19.88 -9.76 0.53
N VAL A 342 -20.69 -9.12 -0.35
CA VAL A 342 -22.06 -8.68 0.04
C VAL A 342 -22.93 -9.88 0.44
N THR A 343 -22.83 -10.99 -0.27
CA THR A 343 -23.60 -12.20 0.05
C THR A 343 -23.23 -12.76 1.42
N LEU A 344 -21.94 -12.83 1.75
CA LEU A 344 -21.46 -13.26 3.06
C LEU A 344 -21.93 -12.32 4.17
N THR A 345 -21.72 -11.02 4.01
CA THR A 345 -22.10 -10.03 5.03
C THR A 345 -23.61 -9.94 5.20
N LYS A 346 -24.39 -10.06 4.12
CA LYS A 346 -25.86 -10.14 4.15
C LYS A 346 -26.33 -11.38 4.93
N GLY A 347 -25.75 -12.56 4.66
CA GLY A 347 -26.06 -13.80 5.38
C GLY A 347 -25.77 -13.69 6.88
N ALA A 348 -24.71 -13.00 7.26
CA ALA A 348 -24.34 -12.74 8.65
C ALA A 348 -25.09 -11.54 9.29
N GLY A 349 -25.94 -10.83 8.53
CA GLY A 349 -26.63 -9.62 9.00
C GLY A 349 -25.68 -8.46 9.33
N ILE A 350 -24.56 -8.38 8.65
CA ILE A 350 -23.50 -7.36 8.87
C ILE A 350 -23.62 -6.30 7.78
N PRO A 351 -23.79 -5.00 8.10
CA PRO A 351 -23.75 -3.94 7.10
C PRO A 351 -22.36 -3.79 6.50
N LEU A 352 -22.31 -3.57 5.19
CA LEU A 352 -21.10 -3.38 4.42
C LEU A 352 -21.04 -1.96 3.85
N ILE A 353 -19.85 -1.34 3.93
CA ILE A 353 -19.52 -0.10 3.22
C ILE A 353 -18.34 -0.39 2.32
N VAL A 354 -18.47 -0.11 1.02
CA VAL A 354 -17.40 -0.24 0.03
C VAL A 354 -17.00 1.15 -0.45
N GLY A 355 -15.80 1.58 -0.09
CA GLY A 355 -15.18 2.80 -0.58
C GLY A 355 -14.26 2.49 -1.77
N LEU A 356 -14.56 3.02 -2.96
CA LEU A 356 -13.60 3.08 -4.03
C LEU A 356 -12.48 4.03 -3.61
N GLN A 357 -11.27 3.48 -3.43
CA GLN A 357 -10.15 4.23 -2.86
C GLN A 357 -9.78 5.47 -3.68
N PRO A 358 -9.23 6.51 -3.04
CA PRO A 358 -8.74 7.68 -3.76
C PRO A 358 -7.48 7.35 -4.54
N GLU A 359 -7.28 8.10 -5.62
CA GLU A 359 -6.08 8.12 -6.43
C GLU A 359 -5.87 9.54 -6.94
N ILE A 360 -4.61 9.97 -7.05
CA ILE A 360 -4.24 11.38 -7.24
C ILE A 360 -4.79 11.99 -8.54
N THR A 361 -4.99 11.18 -9.61
CA THR A 361 -5.53 11.67 -10.90
C THR A 361 -7.01 12.06 -10.83
N GLY A 362 -7.69 11.68 -9.74
CA GLY A 362 -9.07 12.08 -9.48
C GLY A 362 -9.21 13.49 -8.92
N ARG A 363 -8.09 14.13 -8.51
CA ARG A 363 -8.08 15.50 -7.99
C ARG A 363 -8.16 16.55 -9.11
N ASP A 364 -8.76 17.67 -8.78
CA ASP A 364 -8.70 18.87 -9.62
C ASP A 364 -7.26 19.40 -9.63
N THR A 365 -6.68 19.52 -10.82
CA THR A 365 -5.29 19.98 -11.00
C THR A 365 -5.03 21.37 -10.46
N SER A 366 -6.07 22.23 -10.40
CA SER A 366 -5.98 23.59 -9.85
C SER A 366 -5.82 23.62 -8.32
N LYS A 367 -6.18 22.54 -7.63
CA LYS A 367 -6.14 22.40 -6.17
C LYS A 367 -4.93 21.67 -5.63
N LEU A 368 -4.10 21.12 -6.53
CA LEU A 368 -2.93 20.33 -6.15
C LEU A 368 -1.84 21.19 -5.52
N SER A 369 -1.20 20.64 -4.48
CA SER A 369 0.05 21.18 -3.95
C SER A 369 1.19 21.04 -4.96
N PRO A 370 2.29 21.82 -4.84
CA PRO A 370 3.47 21.64 -5.70
C PRO A 370 4.03 20.21 -5.68
N LYS A 371 3.97 19.53 -4.53
CA LYS A 371 4.38 18.14 -4.37
C LYS A 371 3.48 17.19 -5.17
N GLU A 372 2.16 17.35 -5.07
CA GLU A 372 1.20 16.53 -5.82
C GLU A 372 1.27 16.78 -7.32
N GLN A 373 1.56 18.03 -7.75
CA GLN A 373 1.83 18.34 -9.16
C GLN A 373 3.09 17.61 -9.67
N ALA A 374 4.15 17.55 -8.85
CA ALA A 374 5.37 16.81 -9.19
C ALA A 374 5.09 15.30 -9.32
N ILE A 375 4.28 14.72 -8.42
CA ILE A 375 3.84 13.31 -8.50
C ILE A 375 3.10 13.06 -9.82
N LEU A 376 2.11 13.88 -10.16
CA LEU A 376 1.34 13.71 -11.42
C LEU A 376 2.23 13.86 -12.66
N LYS A 377 3.18 14.80 -12.63
CA LYS A 377 4.14 14.98 -13.73
C LYS A 377 5.03 13.76 -13.90
N GLU A 378 5.48 13.15 -12.81
CA GLU A 378 6.31 11.94 -12.82
C GLU A 378 5.53 10.73 -13.37
N LEU A 379 4.27 10.55 -12.95
CA LEU A 379 3.40 9.47 -13.40
C LEU A 379 3.06 9.54 -14.89
N GLY A 380 2.93 10.74 -15.43
CA GLY A 380 2.74 10.99 -16.86
C GLY A 380 1.30 10.85 -17.37
N SER A 381 1.11 11.19 -18.64
CA SER A 381 -0.21 11.25 -19.27
C SER A 381 -0.82 9.86 -19.53
N THR A 382 0.00 8.90 -19.95
CA THR A 382 -0.46 7.53 -20.24
C THR A 382 -0.99 6.86 -18.97
N TYR A 383 -0.26 6.97 -17.85
CA TYR A 383 -0.74 6.52 -16.54
C TYR A 383 -2.09 7.16 -16.21
N THR A 384 -2.16 8.50 -16.28
CA THR A 384 -3.37 9.26 -15.97
C THR A 384 -4.58 8.79 -16.81
N GLN A 385 -4.40 8.56 -18.10
CA GLN A 385 -5.47 8.10 -18.97
C GLN A 385 -5.95 6.69 -18.60
N ARG A 386 -5.03 5.75 -18.37
CA ARG A 386 -5.37 4.36 -18.02
C ARG A 386 -6.09 4.28 -16.67
N VAL A 387 -5.61 5.03 -15.68
CA VAL A 387 -6.27 5.08 -14.36
C VAL A 387 -7.67 5.67 -14.47
N LYS A 388 -7.86 6.79 -15.15
CA LYS A 388 -9.19 7.40 -15.35
C LYS A 388 -10.17 6.43 -15.99
N SER A 389 -9.74 5.68 -17.00
CA SER A 389 -10.57 4.64 -17.65
C SER A 389 -10.90 3.52 -16.66
N GLY A 390 -9.93 3.02 -15.91
CA GLY A 390 -10.12 1.98 -14.91
C GLY A 390 -11.09 2.39 -13.79
N TYR A 391 -10.91 3.60 -13.26
CA TYR A 391 -11.80 4.10 -12.19
C TYR A 391 -13.22 4.38 -12.66
N ALA A 392 -13.43 4.76 -13.92
CA ALA A 392 -14.76 4.87 -14.49
C ALA A 392 -15.51 3.52 -14.50
N GLU A 393 -14.84 2.44 -14.89
CA GLU A 393 -15.39 1.09 -14.87
C GLU A 393 -15.61 0.57 -13.43
N LEU A 394 -14.68 0.79 -12.50
CA LEU A 394 -14.85 0.42 -11.08
C LEU A 394 -16.03 1.17 -10.43
N LEU A 395 -16.18 2.45 -10.73
CA LEU A 395 -17.30 3.24 -10.23
C LEU A 395 -18.64 2.67 -10.73
N GLN A 396 -18.73 2.33 -12.01
CA GLN A 396 -19.92 1.68 -12.57
C GLN A 396 -20.20 0.33 -11.90
N ALA A 397 -19.16 -0.47 -11.64
CA ALA A 397 -19.30 -1.75 -10.93
C ALA A 397 -19.87 -1.55 -9.52
N ASN A 398 -19.37 -0.55 -8.77
CA ASN A 398 -19.87 -0.23 -7.42
C ASN A 398 -21.30 0.30 -7.43
N GLN A 399 -21.69 1.11 -8.43
CA GLN A 399 -23.06 1.57 -8.60
C GLN A 399 -24.02 0.40 -8.87
N LYS A 400 -23.64 -0.54 -9.76
CA LYS A 400 -24.40 -1.77 -10.01
C LYS A 400 -24.52 -2.63 -8.76
N LEU A 401 -23.44 -2.76 -7.97
CA LEU A 401 -23.46 -3.49 -6.71
C LEU A 401 -24.45 -2.87 -5.71
N GLN A 402 -24.43 -1.57 -5.51
CA GLN A 402 -25.36 -0.89 -4.61
C GLN A 402 -26.80 -0.97 -5.11
N ALA A 403 -27.04 -0.86 -6.42
CA ALA A 403 -28.38 -1.02 -7.00
C ALA A 403 -28.93 -2.45 -6.79
N ALA A 404 -28.09 -3.47 -6.91
CA ALA A 404 -28.48 -4.87 -6.68
C ALA A 404 -28.72 -5.18 -5.17
N PHE A 405 -28.06 -4.49 -4.25
CA PHE A 405 -28.14 -4.75 -2.81
C PHE A 405 -28.37 -3.47 -1.97
N PRO A 406 -29.42 -2.67 -2.24
CA PRO A 406 -29.56 -1.31 -1.71
C PRO A 406 -29.70 -1.25 -0.16
N LYS A 407 -30.15 -2.35 0.47
CA LYS A 407 -30.31 -2.47 1.91
C LYS A 407 -29.07 -3.03 2.62
N ASN A 408 -28.13 -3.63 1.90
CA ASN A 408 -27.02 -4.39 2.48
C ASN A 408 -25.67 -3.71 2.31
N VAL A 409 -25.48 -2.97 1.21
CA VAL A 409 -24.23 -2.27 0.92
C VAL A 409 -24.45 -0.78 0.67
N LYS A 410 -23.51 0.01 1.15
CA LYS A 410 -23.35 1.43 0.80
C LYS A 410 -22.03 1.59 0.06
N THR A 411 -22.03 2.24 -1.09
CA THR A 411 -20.80 2.53 -1.82
C THR A 411 -20.43 4.00 -1.72
N LEU A 412 -19.12 4.27 -1.58
CA LEU A 412 -18.55 5.61 -1.54
C LEU A 412 -17.53 5.75 -2.65
N ASN A 413 -17.52 6.88 -3.33
CA ASN A 413 -16.53 7.22 -4.32
C ASN A 413 -15.54 8.24 -3.73
N PHE A 414 -14.34 7.76 -3.39
CA PHE A 414 -13.27 8.63 -2.89
C PHE A 414 -12.34 9.14 -3.99
N TYR A 415 -12.51 8.68 -5.21
CA TYR A 415 -11.74 9.15 -6.35
C TYR A 415 -12.04 10.63 -6.70
N LYS A 416 -13.26 11.09 -6.42
CA LYS A 416 -13.68 12.48 -6.64
C LYS A 416 -14.04 13.16 -5.32
N LEU A 417 -13.07 13.45 -4.48
CA LEU A 417 -13.23 14.15 -3.20
C LEU A 417 -12.57 15.53 -3.20
N ASP A 418 -12.74 16.31 -4.26
CA ASP A 418 -11.99 17.56 -4.46
C ASP A 418 -12.16 18.60 -3.35
N ASP A 419 -13.39 18.76 -2.82
CA ASP A 419 -13.70 19.81 -1.86
C ASP A 419 -13.43 19.41 -0.40
N GLU A 420 -13.29 18.11 -0.13
CA GLU A 420 -13.10 17.58 1.22
C GLU A 420 -11.65 17.22 1.53
N PHE A 421 -10.79 17.10 0.52
CA PHE A 421 -9.39 16.83 0.73
C PHE A 421 -8.60 18.07 1.13
N PRO A 422 -7.64 17.93 2.06
CA PRO A 422 -6.69 18.99 2.36
C PRO A 422 -5.84 19.32 1.14
N LYS A 423 -5.17 20.48 1.21
CA LYS A 423 -4.30 20.95 0.13
C LYS A 423 -3.18 19.95 -0.22
N GLU A 424 -2.71 19.17 0.75
CA GLU A 424 -1.67 18.13 0.57
C GLU A 424 -2.20 16.81 1.13
N ALA A 425 -2.94 16.08 0.31
CA ALA A 425 -3.59 14.83 0.69
C ALA A 425 -2.76 13.59 0.35
N PHE A 426 -1.94 13.64 -0.72
CA PHE A 426 -1.25 12.48 -1.26
C PHE A 426 0.26 12.49 -0.99
N SER A 427 0.80 11.32 -0.62
CA SER A 427 2.23 11.08 -0.47
C SER A 427 2.87 10.52 -1.75
N ASP A 428 2.10 9.77 -2.54
CA ASP A 428 2.39 9.23 -3.87
C ASP A 428 1.09 9.10 -4.68
N ALA A 429 0.98 8.15 -5.62
CA ALA A 429 -0.21 8.01 -6.47
C ALA A 429 -1.49 7.66 -5.68
N ILE A 430 -1.39 6.86 -4.60
CA ILE A 430 -2.55 6.24 -3.90
C ILE A 430 -2.52 6.37 -2.38
N HIS A 431 -1.38 6.68 -1.78
CA HIS A 431 -1.25 6.74 -0.32
C HIS A 431 -1.44 8.16 0.21
N LEU A 432 -2.14 8.25 1.34
CA LEU A 432 -2.59 9.51 1.88
C LEU A 432 -1.75 9.99 3.07
N SER A 433 -1.69 11.31 3.22
CA SER A 433 -1.26 11.97 4.45
C SER A 433 -2.26 11.67 5.59
N LYS A 434 -1.88 11.99 6.83
CA LYS A 434 -2.80 11.88 7.98
C LYS A 434 -4.08 12.71 7.75
N GLU A 435 -3.95 13.89 7.18
CA GLU A 435 -5.04 14.82 6.90
C GLU A 435 -5.95 14.27 5.79
N GLY A 436 -5.38 13.62 4.76
CA GLY A 436 -6.12 12.89 3.73
C GLY A 436 -6.89 11.71 4.32
N ASN A 437 -6.26 10.94 5.20
CA ASN A 437 -6.93 9.86 5.94
C ASN A 437 -8.08 10.36 6.82
N ALA A 438 -7.93 11.55 7.42
CA ALA A 438 -8.99 12.15 8.23
C ALA A 438 -10.23 12.51 7.39
N ALA A 439 -10.04 12.99 6.17
CA ALA A 439 -11.15 13.25 5.25
C ALA A 439 -11.91 11.96 4.90
N LEU A 440 -11.19 10.85 4.65
CA LEU A 440 -11.84 9.54 4.43
C LEU A 440 -12.58 9.06 5.68
N ALA A 441 -11.96 9.16 6.85
CA ALA A 441 -12.57 8.75 8.12
C ALA A 441 -13.86 9.52 8.40
N GLU A 442 -13.90 10.82 8.14
CA GLU A 442 -15.11 11.64 8.30
C GLU A 442 -16.24 11.23 7.32
N ARG A 443 -15.89 10.86 6.08
CA ARG A 443 -16.89 10.36 5.11
C ARG A 443 -17.42 8.99 5.52
N PHE A 444 -16.57 8.08 5.94
CA PHE A 444 -17.01 6.79 6.50
C PHE A 444 -17.90 7.00 7.72
N TYR A 445 -17.50 7.88 8.65
CA TYR A 445 -18.29 8.23 9.83
C TYR A 445 -19.70 8.71 9.47
N ARG A 446 -19.83 9.62 8.49
CA ARG A 446 -21.14 10.15 8.06
C ARG A 446 -22.08 9.03 7.59
N VAL A 447 -21.57 8.08 6.82
CA VAL A 447 -22.36 6.92 6.35
C VAL A 447 -22.65 5.97 7.50
N MET A 448 -21.64 5.66 8.33
CA MET A 448 -21.79 4.71 9.44
C MET A 448 -22.76 5.19 10.52
N SER A 449 -22.75 6.50 10.83
CA SER A 449 -23.70 7.07 11.78
C SER A 449 -25.15 6.95 11.33
N GLY A 450 -25.40 6.70 10.04
CA GLY A 450 -26.72 6.44 9.47
C GLY A 450 -27.10 4.96 9.37
N LEU A 451 -26.21 4.02 9.71
CA LEU A 451 -26.51 2.59 9.61
C LEU A 451 -27.48 2.14 10.71
N PRO A 452 -28.62 1.52 10.39
CA PRO A 452 -29.62 1.11 11.39
C PRO A 452 -29.05 0.21 12.49
N LYS A 453 -28.12 -0.68 12.18
CA LYS A 453 -27.50 -1.58 13.18
C LYS A 453 -26.65 -0.84 14.22
N LEU A 454 -26.14 0.35 13.88
CA LEU A 454 -25.34 1.20 14.76
C LEU A 454 -26.15 2.31 15.45
N GLN A 455 -27.47 2.38 15.21
CA GLN A 455 -28.36 3.38 15.78
C GLN A 455 -29.24 2.81 16.87
N VAL A 456 -29.68 3.66 17.79
CA VAL A 456 -30.79 3.41 18.70
C VAL A 456 -32.08 3.69 17.95
N LEU A 457 -32.75 2.65 17.49
CA LEU A 457 -34.04 2.78 16.84
C LEU A 457 -35.15 2.88 17.91
N PRO A 458 -36.14 3.77 17.74
CA PRO A 458 -37.29 3.78 18.61
C PRO A 458 -38.01 2.41 18.55
N PRO A 459 -38.64 1.96 19.65
CA PRO A 459 -39.41 0.73 19.63
C PRO A 459 -40.44 0.77 18.51
N LYS A 460 -40.62 -0.33 17.80
CA LYS A 460 -41.67 -0.44 16.80
C LYS A 460 -43.01 -0.23 17.48
N PRO A 461 -43.92 0.55 16.91
CA PRO A 461 -45.26 0.66 17.45
C PRO A 461 -45.84 -0.75 17.52
N VAL A 462 -46.36 -1.09 18.69
CA VAL A 462 -47.12 -2.32 18.87
C VAL A 462 -48.34 -2.22 17.96
N LYS A 463 -48.46 -3.16 17.02
CA LYS A 463 -49.63 -3.23 16.11
C LYS A 463 -50.84 -3.64 16.87
#